data_11729e2bfc340a156f8906f11e22756d
#
_entry.id   11729e2bfc340a156f8906f11e22756d
#
_cell.length_a   1.000
_cell.length_b   1.000
_cell.length_c   1.000
_cell.angle_alpha   90.00
_cell.angle_beta   90.00
_cell.angle_gamma   90.00
#
_symmetry.space_group_name_H-M   'P 1'
#
loop_
_entity.id
_entity.type
_entity.pdbx_description
1 polymer ?
#
loop_
_entity_poly.entity_id
_entity_poly.type
_entity_poly.pdbx_seq_one_letter_code
_entity_poly.pdbx_strand_id
1 'polypeptide(L)'
;MDVKILYELKQGNESAFETIFKKYNAKIYHFAVDTLYNKNLAEDITQNVFLSVWEHRSDIIPEKNFQAYLYTIAKNLVFRETEKMILAFRYEDHIHKSSLGKIDLSTEEKIISDSLEEMLFLLIDRLPTARKEIFLLYLKEGLNNKEIAQKLSISEKNVGMQIRRSLDYIRKYLKDYITFLFF
;
A
#
# COMPACT_ATOMS: atom_id res chain seq x y z
N MET A 1 -16.08 -5.16 19.68
CA MET A 1 -15.01 -5.62 20.57
C MET A 1 -15.45 -5.30 21.98
N ASP A 2 -15.15 -6.14 22.94
CA ASP A 2 -15.45 -5.82 24.33
C ASP A 2 -14.51 -4.69 24.78
N VAL A 3 -15.09 -3.61 25.27
CA VAL A 3 -14.35 -2.42 25.74
C VAL A 3 -13.40 -2.79 26.88
N LYS A 4 -13.78 -3.75 27.73
CA LYS A 4 -12.97 -4.25 28.83
C LYS A 4 -11.62 -4.81 28.34
N ILE A 5 -11.63 -5.61 27.26
CA ILE A 5 -10.39 -6.20 26.68
C ILE A 5 -9.45 -5.09 26.16
N LEU A 6 -10.00 -3.99 25.62
CA LEU A 6 -9.19 -2.87 25.16
C LEU A 6 -8.57 -2.08 26.32
N TYR A 7 -9.25 -1.96 27.46
CA TYR A 7 -8.64 -1.39 28.68
C TYR A 7 -7.52 -2.28 29.21
N GLU A 8 -7.71 -3.60 29.22
CA GLU A 8 -6.68 -4.55 29.62
C GLU A 8 -5.46 -4.49 28.68
N LEU A 9 -5.68 -4.38 27.36
CA LEU A 9 -4.61 -4.18 26.38
C LEU A 9 -3.81 -2.91 26.68
N LYS A 10 -4.45 -1.78 26.98
CA LYS A 10 -3.77 -0.53 27.36
C LYS A 10 -2.82 -0.69 28.55
N GLN A 11 -3.18 -1.56 29.48
CA GLN A 11 -2.37 -1.87 30.68
C GLN A 11 -1.24 -2.88 30.37
N GLY A 12 -1.11 -3.33 29.09
CA GLY A 12 -0.07 -4.27 28.69
C GLY A 12 -0.40 -5.72 28.98
N ASN A 13 -1.69 -6.07 29.12
CA ASN A 13 -2.11 -7.46 29.35
C ASN A 13 -1.95 -8.29 28.07
N GLU A 14 -1.02 -9.26 28.10
CA GLU A 14 -0.70 -10.13 26.98
C GLU A 14 -1.88 -11.03 26.59
N SER A 15 -2.68 -11.51 27.53
CA SER A 15 -3.87 -12.32 27.24
C SER A 15 -4.94 -11.54 26.48
N ALA A 16 -5.09 -10.24 26.81
CA ALA A 16 -5.96 -9.34 26.06
C ALA A 16 -5.45 -9.14 24.62
N PHE A 17 -4.14 -8.97 24.45
CA PHE A 17 -3.52 -8.90 23.14
C PHE A 17 -3.72 -10.19 22.33
N GLU A 18 -3.48 -11.34 22.93
CA GLU A 18 -3.69 -12.65 22.28
C GLU A 18 -5.15 -12.84 21.83
N THR A 19 -6.11 -12.42 22.65
CA THR A 19 -7.53 -12.46 22.29
C THR A 19 -7.84 -11.59 21.07
N ILE A 20 -7.27 -10.41 21.01
CA ILE A 20 -7.39 -9.48 19.87
C ILE A 20 -6.74 -10.07 18.63
N PHE A 21 -5.52 -10.61 18.77
CA PHE A 21 -4.78 -11.25 17.70
C PHE A 21 -5.59 -12.41 17.10
N LYS A 22 -6.04 -13.37 17.90
CA LYS A 22 -6.86 -14.50 17.44
C LYS A 22 -8.13 -14.05 16.70
N LYS A 23 -8.76 -12.96 17.13
CA LYS A 23 -10.00 -12.47 16.54
C LYS A 23 -9.81 -11.77 15.20
N TYR A 24 -8.69 -11.08 15.00
CA TYR A 24 -8.50 -10.18 13.86
C TYR A 24 -7.39 -10.61 12.89
N ASN A 25 -6.46 -11.49 13.29
CA ASN A 25 -5.33 -11.91 12.48
C ASN A 25 -5.76 -12.37 11.07
N ALA A 26 -6.65 -13.36 10.98
CA ALA A 26 -7.12 -13.86 9.70
C ALA A 26 -7.77 -12.77 8.83
N LYS A 27 -8.53 -11.85 9.43
CA LYS A 27 -9.19 -10.76 8.70
C LYS A 27 -8.20 -9.77 8.11
N ILE A 28 -7.17 -9.39 8.87
CA ILE A 28 -6.11 -8.49 8.40
C ILE A 28 -5.26 -9.18 7.35
N TYR A 29 -4.91 -10.46 7.55
CA TYR A 29 -4.17 -11.25 6.57
C TYR A 29 -4.91 -11.34 5.23
N HIS A 30 -6.19 -11.73 5.24
CA HIS A 30 -6.99 -11.80 4.01
C HIS A 30 -7.11 -10.45 3.33
N PHE A 31 -7.33 -9.37 4.10
CA PHE A 31 -7.33 -8.02 3.54
C PHE A 31 -6.01 -7.68 2.84
N ALA A 32 -4.87 -8.03 3.43
CA ALA A 32 -3.56 -7.78 2.85
C ALA A 32 -3.30 -8.66 1.62
N VAL A 33 -3.60 -9.97 1.69
CA VAL A 33 -3.47 -10.91 0.55
C VAL A 33 -4.33 -10.46 -0.62
N ASP A 34 -5.62 -10.17 -0.36
CA ASP A 34 -6.57 -9.75 -1.40
C ASP A 34 -6.18 -8.43 -2.06
N THR A 35 -5.29 -7.66 -1.41
CA THR A 35 -4.83 -6.38 -1.94
C THR A 35 -3.48 -6.47 -2.65
N LEU A 36 -2.55 -7.25 -2.12
CA LEU A 36 -1.16 -7.29 -2.60
C LEU A 36 -0.85 -8.52 -3.46
N TYR A 37 -1.73 -9.54 -3.45
CA TYR A 37 -1.51 -10.84 -4.12
C TYR A 37 -0.18 -11.51 -3.76
N ASN A 38 0.43 -11.13 -2.64
CA ASN A 38 1.68 -11.68 -2.13
C ASN A 38 1.47 -12.13 -0.69
N LYS A 39 1.55 -13.46 -0.47
CA LYS A 39 1.32 -14.08 0.84
C LYS A 39 2.39 -13.67 1.85
N ASN A 40 3.65 -13.60 1.44
CA ASN A 40 4.74 -13.23 2.33
C ASN A 40 4.60 -11.79 2.81
N LEU A 41 4.34 -10.85 1.89
CA LEU A 41 4.07 -9.45 2.25
C LEU A 41 2.81 -9.30 3.11
N ALA A 42 1.79 -10.13 2.89
CA ALA A 42 0.59 -10.09 3.71
C ALA A 42 0.83 -10.58 5.14
N GLU A 43 1.70 -11.57 5.32
CA GLU A 43 2.16 -12.03 6.64
C GLU A 43 2.93 -10.92 7.35
N ASP A 44 3.90 -10.29 6.68
CA ASP A 44 4.69 -9.19 7.22
C ASP A 44 3.80 -8.00 7.63
N ILE A 45 2.86 -7.62 6.77
CA ILE A 45 1.91 -6.56 7.08
C ILE A 45 1.05 -6.92 8.29
N THR A 46 0.56 -8.15 8.34
CA THR A 46 -0.26 -8.61 9.47
C THR A 46 0.53 -8.53 10.77
N GLN A 47 1.76 -9.00 10.80
CA GLN A 47 2.65 -8.91 11.96
C GLN A 47 2.88 -7.44 12.37
N ASN A 48 3.19 -6.57 11.39
CA ASN A 48 3.45 -5.15 11.63
C ASN A 48 2.20 -4.41 12.14
N VAL A 49 0.99 -4.78 11.72
CA VAL A 49 -0.27 -4.24 12.29
C VAL A 49 -0.35 -4.53 13.77
N PHE A 50 -0.13 -5.78 14.18
CA PHE A 50 -0.25 -6.16 15.58
C PHE A 50 0.92 -5.65 16.42
N LEU A 51 2.12 -5.56 15.85
CA LEU A 51 3.26 -4.89 16.50
C LEU A 51 2.93 -3.42 16.78
N SER A 52 2.42 -2.70 15.79
CA SER A 52 1.98 -1.30 15.95
C SER A 52 0.88 -1.15 17.01
N VAL A 53 -0.07 -2.09 17.07
CA VAL A 53 -1.11 -2.10 18.12
C VAL A 53 -0.48 -2.24 19.49
N TRP A 54 0.50 -3.13 19.66
CA TRP A 54 1.17 -3.35 20.93
C TRP A 54 2.02 -2.16 21.35
N GLU A 55 2.77 -1.59 20.42
CA GLU A 55 3.63 -0.41 20.68
C GLU A 55 2.82 0.82 21.08
N HIS A 56 1.69 1.06 20.40
CA HIS A 56 0.84 2.22 20.63
C HIS A 56 -0.40 1.91 21.49
N ARG A 57 -0.35 0.82 22.29
CA ARG A 57 -1.49 0.39 23.08
C ARG A 57 -1.99 1.43 24.09
N SER A 58 -1.10 2.28 24.61
CA SER A 58 -1.44 3.39 25.48
C SER A 58 -2.34 4.44 24.84
N ASP A 59 -2.24 4.61 23.53
CA ASP A 59 -2.94 5.64 22.77
C ASP A 59 -4.32 5.17 22.27
N ILE A 60 -4.62 3.89 22.46
CA ILE A 60 -5.91 3.31 22.06
C ILE A 60 -7.04 3.92 22.90
N ILE A 61 -8.09 4.34 22.21
CA ILE A 61 -9.32 4.85 22.83
C ILE A 61 -10.37 3.74 22.78
N PRO A 62 -10.65 3.05 23.91
CA PRO A 62 -11.48 1.84 23.93
C PRO A 62 -12.92 2.05 23.45
N GLU A 63 -13.44 3.27 23.56
CA GLU A 63 -14.79 3.65 23.15
C GLU A 63 -14.93 3.85 21.64
N LYS A 64 -13.80 3.98 20.91
CA LYS A 64 -13.79 4.11 19.45
C LYS A 64 -13.84 2.75 18.76
N ASN A 65 -14.18 2.78 17.48
CA ASN A 65 -14.22 1.58 16.66
C ASN A 65 -12.80 1.01 16.44
N PHE A 66 -12.41 0.07 17.29
CA PHE A 66 -11.12 -0.58 17.27
C PHE A 66 -10.87 -1.35 15.95
N GLN A 67 -11.90 -1.94 15.35
CA GLN A 67 -11.76 -2.59 14.06
C GLN A 67 -11.36 -1.58 12.96
N ALA A 68 -11.99 -0.41 12.92
CA ALA A 68 -11.62 0.64 11.98
C ALA A 68 -10.18 1.13 12.20
N TYR A 69 -9.73 1.18 13.46
CA TYR A 69 -8.33 1.51 13.79
C TYR A 69 -7.36 0.48 13.22
N LEU A 70 -7.61 -0.83 13.40
CA LEU A 70 -6.79 -1.90 12.82
C LEU A 70 -6.72 -1.81 11.28
N TYR A 71 -7.87 -1.64 10.63
CA TYR A 71 -7.90 -1.51 9.17
C TYR A 71 -7.22 -0.23 8.68
N THR A 72 -7.20 0.83 9.47
CA THR A 72 -6.46 2.06 9.13
C THR A 72 -4.96 1.79 9.13
N ILE A 73 -4.43 1.08 10.13
CA ILE A 73 -3.01 0.69 10.17
C ILE A 73 -2.70 -0.22 8.98
N ALA A 74 -3.49 -1.28 8.77
CA ALA A 74 -3.30 -2.22 7.67
C ALA A 74 -3.32 -1.52 6.30
N LYS A 75 -4.29 -0.64 6.07
CA LYS A 75 -4.39 0.15 4.82
C LYS A 75 -3.18 1.03 4.58
N ASN A 76 -2.64 1.66 5.62
CA ASN A 76 -1.45 2.50 5.51
C ASN A 76 -0.20 1.68 5.19
N LEU A 77 -0.04 0.48 5.78
CA LEU A 77 1.07 -0.42 5.49
C LEU A 77 0.98 -0.99 4.06
N VAL A 78 -0.19 -1.46 3.66
CA VAL A 78 -0.46 -1.90 2.28
C VAL A 78 -0.17 -0.79 1.27
N PHE A 79 -0.57 0.44 1.59
CA PHE A 79 -0.29 1.60 0.75
C PHE A 79 1.22 1.81 0.56
N ARG A 80 2.01 1.78 1.64
CA ARG A 80 3.48 1.92 1.58
C ARG A 80 4.14 0.82 0.77
N GLU A 81 3.69 -0.43 0.91
CA GLU A 81 4.23 -1.53 0.11
C GLU A 81 3.87 -1.39 -1.38
N THR A 82 2.66 -0.94 -1.70
CA THR A 82 2.28 -0.64 -3.09
C THR A 82 3.16 0.49 -3.66
N GLU A 83 3.45 1.53 -2.88
CA GLU A 83 4.38 2.60 -3.29
C GLU A 83 5.78 2.06 -3.59
N LYS A 84 6.32 1.22 -2.70
CA LYS A 84 7.64 0.60 -2.91
C LYS A 84 7.67 -0.26 -4.17
N MET A 85 6.64 -1.05 -4.43
CA MET A 85 6.54 -1.86 -5.64
C MET A 85 6.54 -0.98 -6.90
N ILE A 86 5.76 0.09 -6.92
CA ILE A 86 5.72 1.05 -8.04
C ILE A 86 7.08 1.74 -8.23
N LEU A 87 7.77 2.09 -7.14
CA LEU A 87 9.09 2.71 -7.20
C LEU A 87 10.17 1.72 -7.64
N ALA A 88 10.14 0.46 -7.19
CA ALA A 88 11.06 -0.58 -7.61
C ALA A 88 10.98 -0.81 -9.13
N PHE A 89 9.78 -0.87 -9.69
CA PHE A 89 9.56 -0.91 -11.15
C PHE A 89 10.26 0.22 -11.89
N ARG A 90 10.28 1.43 -11.32
CA ARG A 90 10.97 2.59 -11.93
C ARG A 90 12.48 2.50 -11.88
N TYR A 91 13.04 1.99 -10.79
CA TYR A 91 14.50 1.84 -10.65
C TYR A 91 15.04 0.79 -11.64
N GLU A 92 14.32 -0.29 -11.85
CA GLU A 92 14.67 -1.30 -12.84
C GLU A 92 14.63 -0.72 -14.26
N ASP A 93 13.60 0.06 -14.63
CA ASP A 93 13.51 0.74 -15.93
C ASP A 93 14.63 1.78 -16.14
N HIS A 94 15.02 2.53 -15.11
CA HIS A 94 16.15 3.46 -15.18
C HIS A 94 17.49 2.75 -15.33
N ILE A 95 17.70 1.62 -14.68
CA ILE A 95 18.93 0.81 -14.79
C ILE A 95 18.97 0.14 -16.15
N HIS A 96 17.86 -0.38 -16.68
CA HIS A 96 17.80 -0.95 -18.03
C HIS A 96 18.01 0.08 -19.13
N LYS A 97 17.61 1.33 -18.96
CA LYS A 97 17.88 2.42 -19.91
C LYS A 97 19.29 3.02 -19.77
N SER A 98 19.94 2.92 -18.60
CA SER A 98 21.26 3.52 -18.35
C SER A 98 22.43 2.53 -18.35
N SER A 99 22.17 1.23 -18.30
CA SER A 99 23.20 0.20 -18.36
C SER A 99 22.87 -0.82 -19.47
N LEU A 100 23.47 -0.62 -20.63
CA LEU A 100 23.74 -1.66 -21.64
C LEU A 100 24.71 -2.71 -21.06
N GLY A 101 24.30 -3.38 -19.99
CA GLY A 101 25.11 -4.36 -19.29
C GLY A 101 24.25 -5.44 -18.64
N LYS A 102 23.90 -6.46 -19.43
CA LYS A 102 23.55 -7.85 -19.11
C LYS A 102 23.20 -8.16 -17.63
N ILE A 103 21.91 -8.22 -17.33
CA ILE A 103 21.35 -9.25 -16.48
C ILE A 103 20.42 -10.06 -17.39
N ASP A 104 20.75 -11.34 -17.54
CA ASP A 104 20.01 -12.32 -18.36
C ASP A 104 18.74 -12.71 -17.57
N LEU A 105 17.71 -11.85 -17.60
CA LEU A 105 16.35 -12.25 -17.20
C LEU A 105 15.84 -13.20 -18.28
N SER A 106 15.14 -14.27 -17.89
CA SER A 106 14.52 -15.16 -18.85
C SER A 106 13.59 -14.33 -19.76
N THR A 107 13.50 -14.70 -21.02
CA THR A 107 12.69 -13.96 -22.04
C THR A 107 11.23 -13.79 -21.58
N GLU A 108 10.71 -14.74 -20.80
CA GLU A 108 9.35 -14.73 -20.24
C GLU A 108 9.19 -13.67 -19.14
N GLU A 109 10.13 -13.55 -18.22
CA GLU A 109 10.10 -12.52 -17.16
C GLU A 109 10.18 -11.11 -17.74
N LYS A 110 10.93 -10.93 -18.81
CA LYS A 110 11.04 -9.64 -19.51
C LYS A 110 9.75 -9.26 -20.22
N ILE A 111 9.10 -10.19 -20.90
CA ILE A 111 7.81 -9.96 -21.58
C ILE A 111 6.72 -9.59 -20.56
N ILE A 112 6.68 -10.26 -19.39
CA ILE A 112 5.73 -9.97 -18.32
C ILE A 112 6.00 -8.58 -17.72
N SER A 113 7.26 -8.23 -17.50
CA SER A 113 7.65 -6.91 -16.99
C SER A 113 7.24 -5.78 -17.93
N ASP A 114 7.56 -5.89 -19.21
CA ASP A 114 7.23 -4.90 -20.23
C ASP A 114 5.70 -4.70 -20.37
N SER A 115 4.93 -5.79 -20.35
CA SER A 115 3.47 -5.73 -20.47
C SER A 115 2.80 -5.11 -19.23
N LEU A 116 3.38 -5.32 -18.03
CA LEU A 116 2.88 -4.74 -16.79
C LEU A 116 3.20 -3.23 -16.72
N GLU A 117 4.35 -2.81 -17.22
CA GLU A 117 4.73 -1.41 -17.34
C GLU A 117 3.81 -0.67 -18.32
N GLU A 118 3.56 -1.21 -19.51
CA GLU A 118 2.60 -0.65 -20.47
C GLU A 118 1.22 -0.48 -19.85
N MET A 119 0.74 -1.50 -19.13
CA MET A 119 -0.54 -1.44 -18.45
C MET A 119 -0.58 -0.36 -17.37
N LEU A 120 0.51 -0.20 -16.60
CA LEU A 120 0.62 0.87 -15.61
C LEU A 120 0.53 2.25 -16.25
N PHE A 121 1.25 2.48 -17.35
CA PHE A 121 1.17 3.74 -18.10
C PHE A 121 -0.22 4.00 -18.67
N LEU A 122 -0.89 2.99 -19.23
CA LEU A 122 -2.25 3.10 -19.70
C LEU A 122 -3.24 3.47 -18.59
N LEU A 123 -3.06 2.92 -17.38
CA LEU A 123 -3.90 3.25 -16.22
C LEU A 123 -3.65 4.68 -15.72
N ILE A 124 -2.40 5.13 -15.72
CA ILE A 124 -2.05 6.52 -15.39
C ILE A 124 -2.67 7.49 -16.40
N ASP A 125 -2.64 7.14 -17.70
CA ASP A 125 -3.23 7.96 -18.75
C ASP A 125 -4.75 8.11 -18.65
N ARG A 126 -5.43 7.13 -18.06
CA ARG A 126 -6.88 7.16 -17.80
C ARG A 126 -7.28 7.95 -16.55
N LEU A 127 -6.31 8.42 -15.75
CA LEU A 127 -6.63 9.28 -14.61
C LEU A 127 -7.16 10.65 -15.11
N PRO A 128 -8.11 11.27 -14.39
CA PRO A 128 -8.52 12.66 -14.67
C PRO A 128 -7.29 13.58 -14.67
N THR A 129 -7.24 14.55 -15.59
CA THR A 129 -6.07 15.40 -15.88
C THR A 129 -5.40 15.97 -14.62
N ALA A 130 -6.16 16.60 -13.74
CA ALA A 130 -5.61 17.17 -12.50
C ALA A 130 -5.04 16.11 -11.54
N ARG A 131 -5.63 14.91 -11.51
CA ARG A 131 -5.14 13.80 -10.69
C ARG A 131 -3.89 13.19 -11.31
N LYS A 132 -3.86 13.02 -12.63
CA LYS A 132 -2.71 12.54 -13.39
C LYS A 132 -1.50 13.44 -13.17
N GLU A 133 -1.68 14.77 -13.24
CA GLU A 133 -0.61 15.73 -12.98
C GLU A 133 0.00 15.55 -11.58
N ILE A 134 -0.84 15.54 -10.54
CA ILE A 134 -0.40 15.31 -9.16
C ILE A 134 0.33 13.97 -9.04
N PHE A 135 -0.21 12.92 -9.65
CA PHE A 135 0.36 11.58 -9.57
C PHE A 135 1.68 11.47 -10.33
N LEU A 136 1.84 12.15 -11.46
CA LEU A 136 3.10 12.19 -12.19
C LEU A 136 4.19 12.98 -11.46
N LEU A 137 3.86 14.10 -10.81
CA LEU A 137 4.80 14.83 -9.96
C LEU A 137 5.30 13.96 -8.80
N TYR A 138 4.39 13.24 -8.17
CA TYR A 138 4.71 12.28 -7.12
C TYR A 138 5.57 11.11 -7.65
N LEU A 139 5.15 10.50 -8.78
CA LEU A 139 5.77 9.31 -9.32
C LEU A 139 7.09 9.60 -10.07
N LYS A 140 7.13 10.58 -10.97
CA LYS A 140 8.29 10.85 -11.86
C LYS A 140 9.30 11.81 -11.25
N GLU A 141 8.83 12.85 -10.56
CA GLU A 141 9.70 13.85 -9.96
C GLU A 141 10.06 13.52 -8.50
N GLY A 142 9.41 12.53 -7.88
CA GLY A 142 9.67 12.10 -6.51
C GLY A 142 9.29 13.14 -5.45
N LEU A 143 8.44 14.12 -5.81
CA LEU A 143 8.06 15.19 -4.92
C LEU A 143 7.14 14.70 -3.80
N ASN A 144 7.35 15.20 -2.59
CA ASN A 144 6.46 14.93 -1.47
C ASN A 144 5.17 15.77 -1.53
N ASN A 145 4.19 15.44 -0.68
CA ASN A 145 2.89 16.11 -0.69
C ASN A 145 2.98 17.63 -0.52
N LYS A 146 3.92 18.11 0.30
CA LYS A 146 4.12 19.54 0.58
C LYS A 146 4.68 20.27 -0.65
N GLU A 147 5.65 19.68 -1.32
CA GLU A 147 6.26 20.22 -2.53
C GLU A 147 5.26 20.29 -3.68
N ILE A 148 4.46 19.22 -3.88
CA ILE A 148 3.40 19.21 -4.88
C ILE A 148 2.33 20.26 -4.55
N ALA A 149 1.93 20.37 -3.28
CA ALA A 149 0.96 21.35 -2.82
C ALA A 149 1.42 22.80 -3.12
N GLN A 150 2.69 23.08 -2.87
CA GLN A 150 3.31 24.38 -3.19
C GLN A 150 3.36 24.62 -4.71
N LYS A 151 3.81 23.62 -5.48
CA LYS A 151 3.96 23.72 -6.94
C LYS A 151 2.62 23.99 -7.65
N LEU A 152 1.55 23.33 -7.16
CA LEU A 152 0.20 23.44 -7.77
C LEU A 152 -0.73 24.41 -7.05
N SER A 153 -0.27 25.10 -6.00
CA SER A 153 -1.08 26.03 -5.19
C SER A 153 -2.36 25.40 -4.62
N ILE A 154 -2.29 24.17 -4.14
CA ILE A 154 -3.37 23.41 -3.52
C ILE A 154 -2.98 22.94 -2.11
N SER A 155 -3.93 22.42 -1.32
CA SER A 155 -3.62 21.93 0.02
C SER A 155 -2.92 20.58 0.00
N GLU A 156 -2.00 20.31 0.93
CA GLU A 156 -1.33 19.01 1.13
C GLU A 156 -2.35 17.86 1.33
N LYS A 157 -3.44 18.15 2.04
CA LYS A 157 -4.53 17.20 2.25
C LYS A 157 -5.18 16.79 0.92
N ASN A 158 -5.36 17.74 0.00
CA ASN A 158 -5.89 17.46 -1.33
C ASN A 158 -4.90 16.61 -2.13
N VAL A 159 -3.61 16.94 -2.14
CA VAL A 159 -2.56 16.15 -2.80
C VAL A 159 -2.58 14.71 -2.30
N GLY A 160 -2.50 14.49 -0.98
CA GLY A 160 -2.52 13.16 -0.40
C GLY A 160 -3.79 12.36 -0.74
N MET A 161 -4.94 13.03 -0.80
CA MET A 161 -6.20 12.41 -1.23
C MET A 161 -6.17 11.99 -2.71
N GLN A 162 -5.63 12.83 -3.59
CA GLN A 162 -5.55 12.54 -5.02
C GLN A 162 -4.56 11.39 -5.30
N ILE A 163 -3.39 11.38 -4.66
CA ILE A 163 -2.42 10.28 -4.75
C ILE A 163 -3.07 8.97 -4.31
N ARG A 164 -3.73 8.96 -3.15
CA ARG A 164 -4.42 7.77 -2.63
C ARG A 164 -5.47 7.24 -3.60
N ARG A 165 -6.29 8.13 -4.18
CA ARG A 165 -7.31 7.75 -5.18
C ARG A 165 -6.69 7.20 -6.46
N SER A 166 -5.53 7.73 -6.88
CA SER A 166 -4.78 7.21 -8.03
C SER A 166 -4.29 5.80 -7.78
N LEU A 167 -3.69 5.55 -6.62
CA LEU A 167 -3.20 4.24 -6.23
C LEU A 167 -4.33 3.21 -6.05
N ASP A 168 -5.46 3.62 -5.45
CA ASP A 168 -6.65 2.76 -5.32
C ASP A 168 -7.22 2.38 -6.70
N TYR A 169 -7.22 3.32 -7.67
CA TYR A 169 -7.64 3.08 -9.04
C TYR A 169 -6.69 2.12 -9.77
N ILE A 170 -5.39 2.41 -9.76
CA ILE A 170 -4.37 1.59 -10.42
C ILE A 170 -4.39 0.16 -9.86
N ARG A 171 -4.44 0.02 -8.53
CA ARG A 171 -4.49 -1.29 -7.86
C ARG A 171 -5.70 -2.12 -8.31
N LYS A 172 -6.88 -1.51 -8.39
CA LYS A 172 -8.10 -2.20 -8.81
C LYS A 172 -7.95 -2.83 -10.19
N TYR A 173 -7.39 -2.09 -11.15
CA TYR A 173 -7.27 -2.57 -12.53
C TYR A 173 -6.04 -3.44 -12.78
N LEU A 174 -4.94 -3.23 -12.07
CA LEU A 174 -3.81 -4.17 -12.09
C LEU A 174 -4.21 -5.54 -11.54
N LYS A 175 -5.08 -5.58 -10.55
CA LYS A 175 -5.65 -6.83 -10.04
C LYS A 175 -6.31 -7.64 -11.15
N ASP A 176 -7.24 -7.01 -11.87
CA ASP A 176 -8.01 -7.66 -12.93
C ASP A 176 -7.08 -8.13 -14.06
N TYR A 177 -6.04 -7.36 -14.39
CA TYR A 177 -5.05 -7.69 -15.42
C TYR A 177 -4.15 -8.86 -15.03
N ILE A 178 -3.63 -8.87 -13.82
CA ILE A 178 -2.80 -9.97 -13.29
C ILE A 178 -3.62 -11.27 -13.26
N THR A 179 -4.88 -11.21 -12.82
CA THR A 179 -5.78 -12.37 -12.84
C THR A 179 -5.97 -12.91 -14.26
N PHE A 180 -6.11 -12.03 -15.25
CA PHE A 180 -6.27 -12.41 -16.67
C PHE A 180 -5.00 -13.05 -17.27
N LEU A 181 -3.79 -12.62 -16.83
CA LEU A 181 -2.52 -13.17 -17.34
C LEU A 181 -2.18 -14.56 -16.79
N PHE A 182 -2.68 -14.90 -15.60
CA PHE A 182 -2.32 -16.13 -14.90
C PHE A 182 -3.46 -17.16 -14.82
N PHE A 183 -4.64 -16.88 -15.37
CA PHE A 183 -5.78 -17.78 -15.51
C PHE A 183 -6.42 -17.71 -16.91
#